data_3727f1d55de472355e850e38749ff577
#
_entry.id   3727f1d55de472355e850e38749ff577
#
_cell.length_a   1.000
_cell.length_b   1.000
_cell.length_c   1.000
_cell.angle_alpha   90.00
_cell.angle_beta   90.00
_cell.angle_gamma   90.00
#
_symmetry.space_group_name_H-M   'P 1'
#
loop_
_entity.id
_entity.type
_entity.pdbx_description
1 polymer ?
#
loop_
_entity_poly.entity_id
_entity_poly.type
_entity_poly.pdbx_seq_one_letter_code
_entity_poly.pdbx_strand_id
1 'polypeptide(L)'
;TVENKKLYMLQCRNGKRTAQAALKIACDLVDEGHKTEAEAVSMIDPRNLDTLLHPQFDAAAIKAATPIGKGLGASPGAACGKVVFTADDAEAWNERGEKVVLVRLETSPEDITGMKASQGILTVRGGMTSHAAVVARGMGTCCVSGCGDIVMDEENKKFTLAGKEYHEGDYISIDGSTGNIYDGIIPTKDATIAGEFGRIMGWADKFRKLKVRTNADTPADAKKARELGAEGIGLCRTEHMFFEEDRIAAFREMICSDTVEEREAALEKILPYQQGDFEKLYEALEGCPVTIRFLDPPLHEFVPTEEEDIKKLADAQGKSVEQIKAIIASLHEFNPMMGHRGLRLAVTYPEIAKMQTKAVIRAAINVQKAHPEWTVAPEIMIPLSCDAKELKYVKDIVVATADAEIAAAGSDMKYEVGTMIEIPRAALTAGDIAKEAEFFCFGTNDLTQMTYGFSRDDAGKFLNAYYDAKIFESDPFAKLDQTGVGQLMEMAVKNGKATRPSLHCGICGEHGGDPSSVEFCHKIGLDYVSCSPFRVPIARLAAAQAAIAEMD
;
A
#
# COMPACT_ATOMS: atom_id res chain seq x y z
N THR A 1 -35.32 -32.93 14.64
CA THR A 1 -36.23 -33.97 14.09
C THR A 1 -37.62 -33.85 14.70
N VAL A 2 -38.61 -34.35 13.99
CA VAL A 2 -40.00 -34.42 14.48
C VAL A 2 -40.41 -35.88 14.60
N GLU A 3 -40.85 -36.26 15.77
CA GLU A 3 -41.37 -37.61 16.07
C GLU A 3 -42.64 -37.49 16.90
N ASN A 4 -43.68 -38.19 16.50
CA ASN A 4 -44.99 -38.16 17.17
C ASN A 4 -45.54 -36.72 17.35
N LYS A 5 -45.39 -35.85 16.34
CA LYS A 5 -45.78 -34.43 16.36
C LYS A 5 -45.01 -33.57 17.39
N LYS A 6 -43.91 -34.06 17.96
CA LYS A 6 -43.02 -33.30 18.84
C LYS A 6 -41.72 -32.98 18.11
N LEU A 7 -41.25 -31.74 18.29
CA LEU A 7 -39.97 -31.29 17.78
C LEU A 7 -38.86 -31.61 18.80
N TYR A 8 -37.85 -32.32 18.35
CA TYR A 8 -36.64 -32.62 19.16
C TYR A 8 -35.44 -31.95 18.53
N MET A 9 -34.71 -31.17 19.28
CA MET A 9 -33.45 -30.60 18.87
C MET A 9 -32.34 -31.61 19.15
N LEU A 10 -31.73 -32.16 18.11
CA LEU A 10 -30.67 -33.14 18.21
C LEU A 10 -29.28 -32.48 18.20
N GLN A 11 -29.13 -31.41 17.46
CA GLN A 11 -27.85 -30.72 17.29
C GLN A 11 -28.09 -29.31 16.81
N CYS A 12 -27.23 -28.40 17.29
CA CYS A 12 -27.14 -27.03 16.80
C CYS A 12 -25.75 -26.78 16.20
N ARG A 13 -25.66 -26.21 15.04
CA ARG A 13 -24.40 -25.80 14.40
C ARG A 13 -24.55 -24.39 13.86
N ASN A 14 -23.45 -23.64 13.88
CA ASN A 14 -23.42 -22.35 13.23
C ASN A 14 -23.64 -22.51 11.72
N GLY A 15 -24.55 -21.74 11.17
CA GLY A 15 -24.79 -21.70 9.73
C GLY A 15 -23.57 -21.17 9.00
N LYS A 16 -23.19 -21.84 7.92
CA LYS A 16 -22.22 -21.30 6.97
C LYS A 16 -22.92 -20.29 6.09
N ARG A 17 -22.34 -19.11 5.90
CA ARG A 17 -22.90 -18.05 5.05
C ARG A 17 -21.81 -17.43 4.20
N THR A 18 -22.20 -16.96 3.02
CA THR A 18 -21.34 -16.13 2.18
C THR A 18 -21.18 -14.75 2.82
N ALA A 19 -20.16 -14.02 2.42
CA ALA A 19 -19.97 -12.65 2.89
C ALA A 19 -21.18 -11.76 2.59
N GLN A 20 -21.73 -11.87 1.40
CA GLN A 20 -22.93 -11.14 0.99
C GLN A 20 -24.15 -11.49 1.83
N ALA A 21 -24.38 -12.78 2.11
CA ALA A 21 -25.46 -13.22 2.98
C ALA A 21 -25.31 -12.70 4.41
N ALA A 22 -24.10 -12.67 4.94
CA ALA A 22 -23.83 -12.13 6.26
C ALA A 22 -24.23 -10.65 6.38
N LEU A 23 -23.91 -9.84 5.37
CA LEU A 23 -24.31 -8.43 5.33
C LEU A 23 -25.84 -8.27 5.28
N LYS A 24 -26.50 -9.03 4.42
CA LYS A 24 -27.96 -8.98 4.31
C LYS A 24 -28.65 -9.40 5.61
N ILE A 25 -28.21 -10.50 6.23
CA ILE A 25 -28.76 -10.96 7.50
C ILE A 25 -28.61 -9.91 8.59
N ALA A 26 -27.44 -9.29 8.71
CA ALA A 26 -27.20 -8.24 9.68
C ALA A 26 -28.13 -7.04 9.47
N CYS A 27 -28.32 -6.59 8.25
CA CYS A 27 -29.26 -5.50 7.93
C CYS A 27 -30.71 -5.89 8.22
N ASP A 28 -31.14 -7.09 7.83
CA ASP A 28 -32.49 -7.56 8.07
C ASP A 28 -32.81 -7.65 9.57
N LEU A 29 -31.86 -8.13 10.38
CA LEU A 29 -32.03 -8.19 11.84
C LEU A 29 -32.19 -6.81 12.49
N VAL A 30 -31.55 -5.78 11.95
CA VAL A 30 -31.77 -4.40 12.41
C VAL A 30 -33.13 -3.90 11.97
N ASP A 31 -33.51 -4.12 10.72
CA ASP A 31 -34.81 -3.70 10.19
C ASP A 31 -35.98 -4.38 10.92
N GLU A 32 -35.83 -5.62 11.35
CA GLU A 32 -36.81 -6.38 12.12
C GLU A 32 -36.78 -6.06 13.62
N GLY A 33 -35.84 -5.23 14.09
CA GLY A 33 -35.74 -4.81 15.47
C GLY A 33 -35.11 -5.84 16.41
N HIS A 34 -34.46 -6.91 15.87
CA HIS A 34 -33.81 -7.96 16.68
C HIS A 34 -32.39 -7.60 17.11
N LYS A 35 -31.73 -6.72 16.39
CA LYS A 35 -30.37 -6.26 16.67
C LYS A 35 -30.26 -4.75 16.50
N THR A 36 -29.37 -4.14 17.30
CA THR A 36 -28.99 -2.74 17.10
C THR A 36 -27.99 -2.62 15.96
N GLU A 37 -27.77 -1.40 15.46
CA GLU A 37 -26.75 -1.12 14.45
C GLU A 37 -25.35 -1.55 14.95
N ALA A 38 -25.03 -1.28 16.22
CA ALA A 38 -23.75 -1.69 16.83
C ALA A 38 -23.59 -3.22 16.84
N GLU A 39 -24.63 -3.95 17.26
CA GLU A 39 -24.62 -5.40 17.25
C GLU A 39 -24.48 -5.97 15.85
N ALA A 40 -25.13 -5.38 14.85
CA ALA A 40 -25.04 -5.78 13.46
C ALA A 40 -23.61 -5.60 12.91
N VAL A 41 -22.98 -4.47 13.19
CA VAL A 41 -21.57 -4.22 12.84
C VAL A 41 -20.65 -5.27 13.46
N SER A 42 -20.89 -5.64 14.71
CA SER A 42 -20.09 -6.64 15.43
C SER A 42 -20.27 -8.07 14.90
N MET A 43 -21.35 -8.36 14.19
CA MET A 43 -21.61 -9.69 13.61
C MET A 43 -20.74 -10.02 12.40
N ILE A 44 -20.20 -9.02 11.72
CA ILE A 44 -19.46 -9.19 10.46
C ILE A 44 -17.99 -9.42 10.74
N ASP A 45 -17.40 -10.50 10.20
CA ASP A 45 -15.96 -10.67 10.19
C ASP A 45 -15.35 -9.73 9.14
N PRO A 46 -14.49 -8.76 9.52
CA PRO A 46 -13.91 -7.81 8.57
C PRO A 46 -13.16 -8.49 7.43
N ARG A 47 -12.54 -9.64 7.67
CA ARG A 47 -11.80 -10.39 6.65
C ARG A 47 -12.70 -10.92 5.53
N ASN A 48 -13.97 -11.15 5.81
CA ASN A 48 -14.94 -11.60 4.82
C ASN A 48 -15.31 -10.52 3.81
N LEU A 49 -15.05 -9.25 4.11
CA LEU A 49 -15.28 -8.14 3.18
C LEU A 49 -14.32 -8.18 1.99
N ASP A 50 -13.17 -8.80 2.14
CA ASP A 50 -12.16 -8.86 1.09
C ASP A 50 -12.71 -9.43 -0.21
N THR A 51 -13.52 -10.48 -0.12
CA THR A 51 -14.16 -11.08 -1.29
C THR A 51 -15.15 -10.16 -2.00
N LEU A 52 -15.74 -9.21 -1.29
CA LEU A 52 -16.71 -8.25 -1.82
C LEU A 52 -16.07 -7.01 -2.43
N LEU A 53 -14.79 -6.78 -2.17
CA LEU A 53 -14.04 -5.61 -2.62
C LEU A 53 -13.39 -5.80 -3.99
N HIS A 54 -13.44 -7.02 -4.53
CA HIS A 54 -12.85 -7.39 -5.79
C HIS A 54 -13.93 -7.81 -6.80
N PRO A 55 -13.65 -7.74 -8.10
CA PRO A 55 -14.57 -8.26 -9.12
C PRO A 55 -14.94 -9.72 -8.83
N GLN A 56 -16.18 -10.08 -9.11
CA GLN A 56 -16.73 -11.44 -8.94
C GLN A 56 -17.27 -11.96 -10.24
N PHE A 57 -17.27 -13.29 -10.42
CA PHE A 57 -17.92 -13.92 -11.55
C PHE A 57 -19.44 -13.85 -11.43
N ASP A 58 -20.12 -13.80 -12.57
CA ASP A 58 -21.55 -14.03 -12.61
C ASP A 58 -21.89 -15.40 -12.01
N ALA A 59 -22.78 -15.42 -11.02
CA ALA A 59 -23.05 -16.61 -10.21
C ALA A 59 -23.57 -17.80 -11.04
N ALA A 60 -24.44 -17.55 -12.02
CA ALA A 60 -24.96 -18.59 -12.88
C ALA A 60 -23.89 -19.14 -13.84
N ALA A 61 -23.07 -18.26 -14.41
CA ALA A 61 -22.01 -18.64 -15.34
C ALA A 61 -20.91 -19.46 -14.66
N ILE A 62 -20.46 -19.06 -13.46
CA ILE A 62 -19.42 -19.80 -12.74
C ILE A 62 -19.91 -21.17 -12.25
N LYS A 63 -21.16 -21.27 -11.87
CA LYS A 63 -21.77 -22.53 -11.45
C LYS A 63 -21.86 -23.55 -12.59
N ALA A 64 -22.06 -23.08 -13.80
CA ALA A 64 -22.11 -23.92 -15.00
C ALA A 64 -20.73 -24.31 -15.55
N ALA A 65 -19.67 -23.61 -15.11
CA ALA A 65 -18.30 -23.84 -15.58
C ALA A 65 -17.57 -24.91 -14.78
N THR A 66 -16.70 -25.65 -15.47
CA THR A 66 -15.83 -26.66 -14.84
C THR A 66 -14.38 -26.18 -14.85
N PRO A 67 -13.68 -26.19 -13.70
CA PRO A 67 -12.26 -25.83 -13.67
C PRO A 67 -11.41 -26.76 -14.52
N ILE A 68 -10.45 -26.18 -15.24
CA ILE A 68 -9.47 -26.94 -16.04
C ILE A 68 -8.13 -27.07 -15.31
N GLY A 69 -7.93 -26.32 -14.23
CA GLY A 69 -6.74 -26.37 -13.42
C GLY A 69 -6.93 -25.64 -12.11
N LYS A 70 -5.97 -25.82 -11.22
CA LYS A 70 -6.00 -25.18 -9.90
C LYS A 70 -4.60 -24.80 -9.45
N GLY A 71 -4.48 -23.56 -8.98
CA GLY A 71 -3.30 -23.07 -8.25
C GLY A 71 -3.69 -22.59 -6.87
N LEU A 72 -2.85 -21.78 -6.26
CA LEU A 72 -3.15 -21.10 -5.02
C LEU A 72 -3.94 -19.82 -5.28
N GLY A 73 -5.03 -19.59 -4.56
CA GLY A 73 -5.70 -18.32 -4.52
C GLY A 73 -4.85 -17.28 -3.81
N ALA A 74 -3.96 -16.63 -4.54
CA ALA A 74 -2.94 -15.76 -3.98
C ALA A 74 -3.42 -14.32 -3.72
N SER A 75 -4.33 -13.84 -4.55
CA SER A 75 -5.00 -12.54 -4.38
C SER A 75 -6.44 -12.67 -4.89
N PRO A 76 -7.44 -12.27 -4.07
CA PRO A 76 -8.83 -12.55 -4.37
C PRO A 76 -9.35 -11.79 -5.59
N GLY A 77 -10.49 -12.25 -6.10
CA GLY A 77 -11.21 -11.65 -7.22
C GLY A 77 -11.35 -12.58 -8.41
N ALA A 78 -12.15 -12.15 -9.37
CA ALA A 78 -12.39 -12.82 -10.63
C ALA A 78 -11.74 -12.03 -11.76
N ALA A 79 -11.06 -12.73 -12.65
CA ALA A 79 -10.48 -12.12 -13.84
C ALA A 79 -10.79 -12.95 -15.08
N CYS A 80 -11.12 -12.26 -16.17
CA CYS A 80 -11.31 -12.83 -17.48
C CYS A 80 -10.60 -11.94 -18.49
N GLY A 81 -9.85 -12.54 -19.39
CA GLY A 81 -9.16 -11.78 -20.42
C GLY A 81 -8.37 -12.65 -21.38
N LYS A 82 -7.77 -11.99 -22.33
CA LYS A 82 -6.90 -12.61 -23.31
C LYS A 82 -5.53 -12.89 -22.70
N VAL A 83 -5.00 -14.07 -22.97
CA VAL A 83 -3.67 -14.48 -22.48
C VAL A 83 -2.57 -13.65 -23.14
N VAL A 84 -1.70 -13.09 -22.31
CA VAL A 84 -0.44 -12.47 -22.73
C VAL A 84 0.70 -13.04 -21.87
N PHE A 85 1.93 -13.03 -22.40
CA PHE A 85 3.06 -13.72 -21.79
C PHE A 85 4.17 -12.79 -21.30
N THR A 86 4.09 -11.51 -21.64
CA THR A 86 5.09 -10.51 -21.21
C THR A 86 4.41 -9.28 -20.63
N ALA A 87 5.13 -8.57 -19.75
CA ALA A 87 4.66 -7.31 -19.20
C ALA A 87 4.42 -6.26 -20.29
N ASP A 88 5.31 -6.19 -21.27
CA ASP A 88 5.20 -5.24 -22.39
C ASP A 88 3.93 -5.50 -23.23
N ASP A 89 3.62 -6.77 -23.51
CA ASP A 89 2.39 -7.14 -24.21
C ASP A 89 1.14 -6.80 -23.38
N ALA A 90 1.19 -7.02 -22.08
CA ALA A 90 0.09 -6.65 -21.19
C ALA A 90 -0.22 -5.15 -21.25
N GLU A 91 0.81 -4.32 -21.19
CA GLU A 91 0.67 -2.86 -21.31
C GLU A 91 0.13 -2.46 -22.69
N ALA A 92 0.74 -2.96 -23.76
CA ALA A 92 0.35 -2.61 -25.13
C ALA A 92 -1.10 -3.02 -25.44
N TRP A 93 -1.52 -4.18 -25.01
CA TRP A 93 -2.89 -4.65 -25.24
C TRP A 93 -3.91 -3.90 -24.39
N ASN A 94 -3.55 -3.56 -23.15
CA ASN A 94 -4.39 -2.72 -22.29
C ASN A 94 -4.59 -1.32 -22.86
N GLU A 95 -3.55 -0.72 -23.43
CA GLU A 95 -3.62 0.58 -24.10
C GLU A 95 -4.58 0.58 -25.30
N ARG A 96 -4.72 -0.56 -25.99
CA ARG A 96 -5.69 -0.77 -27.06
C ARG A 96 -7.13 -1.02 -26.56
N GLY A 97 -7.34 -1.02 -25.25
CA GLY A 97 -8.63 -1.28 -24.62
C GLY A 97 -8.97 -2.77 -24.46
N GLU A 98 -8.01 -3.67 -24.64
CA GLU A 98 -8.21 -5.09 -24.43
C GLU A 98 -7.96 -5.51 -22.99
N LYS A 99 -8.82 -6.39 -22.47
CA LYS A 99 -8.63 -7.00 -21.14
C LYS A 99 -7.72 -8.21 -21.27
N VAL A 100 -6.66 -8.26 -20.45
CA VAL A 100 -5.65 -9.29 -20.52
C VAL A 100 -5.43 -9.99 -19.19
N VAL A 101 -5.00 -11.25 -19.26
CA VAL A 101 -4.50 -12.05 -18.14
C VAL A 101 -3.02 -12.34 -18.42
N LEU A 102 -2.15 -11.87 -17.54
CA LEU A 102 -0.70 -12.10 -17.67
C LEU A 102 -0.36 -13.49 -17.14
N VAL A 103 0.19 -14.33 -18.01
CA VAL A 103 0.59 -15.71 -17.68
C VAL A 103 2.11 -15.81 -17.76
N ARG A 104 2.74 -16.10 -16.63
CA ARG A 104 4.22 -16.20 -16.52
C ARG A 104 4.61 -17.48 -15.83
N LEU A 105 5.83 -17.93 -16.09
CA LEU A 105 6.45 -18.98 -15.27
C LEU A 105 6.55 -18.52 -13.81
N GLU A 106 7.09 -17.33 -13.61
CA GLU A 106 7.11 -16.54 -12.38
C GLU A 106 7.28 -15.07 -12.73
N THR A 107 6.88 -14.15 -11.84
CA THR A 107 7.06 -12.72 -12.06
C THR A 107 8.27 -12.17 -11.33
N SER A 108 8.80 -11.07 -11.85
CA SER A 108 9.92 -10.31 -11.29
C SER A 108 9.52 -8.84 -11.08
N PRO A 109 10.32 -8.03 -10.38
CA PRO A 109 10.04 -6.59 -10.23
C PRO A 109 9.85 -5.84 -11.56
N GLU A 110 10.47 -6.31 -12.63
CA GLU A 110 10.33 -5.71 -13.97
C GLU A 110 8.93 -5.89 -14.56
N ASP A 111 8.17 -6.86 -14.06
CA ASP A 111 6.81 -7.16 -14.55
C ASP A 111 5.71 -6.26 -13.93
N ILE A 112 6.04 -5.42 -12.96
CA ILE A 112 5.05 -4.64 -12.17
C ILE A 112 4.11 -3.82 -13.05
N THR A 113 4.62 -3.16 -14.07
CA THR A 113 3.82 -2.33 -14.99
C THR A 113 2.82 -3.16 -15.78
N GLY A 114 3.26 -4.32 -16.28
CA GLY A 114 2.39 -5.28 -16.96
C GLY A 114 1.37 -5.93 -16.02
N MET A 115 1.75 -6.19 -14.78
CA MET A 115 0.83 -6.68 -13.76
C MET A 115 -0.29 -5.67 -13.47
N LYS A 116 0.04 -4.38 -13.38
CA LYS A 116 -0.95 -3.30 -13.22
C LYS A 116 -1.92 -3.20 -14.39
N ALA A 117 -1.44 -3.42 -15.60
CA ALA A 117 -2.24 -3.37 -16.82
C ALA A 117 -3.17 -4.58 -16.99
N SER A 118 -2.96 -5.64 -16.23
CA SER A 118 -3.69 -6.91 -16.37
C SER A 118 -4.91 -7.00 -15.47
N GLN A 119 -5.94 -7.71 -15.93
CA GLN A 119 -7.12 -8.04 -15.10
C GLN A 119 -6.77 -9.07 -14.04
N GLY A 120 -5.86 -9.97 -14.34
CA GLY A 120 -5.41 -11.02 -13.44
C GLY A 120 -4.04 -11.54 -13.82
N ILE A 121 -3.43 -12.24 -12.88
CA ILE A 121 -2.08 -12.78 -12.99
C ILE A 121 -2.14 -14.28 -12.69
N LEU A 122 -1.55 -15.08 -13.56
CA LEU A 122 -1.45 -16.53 -13.41
C LEU A 122 0.03 -16.93 -13.52
N THR A 123 0.54 -17.62 -12.50
CA THR A 123 1.91 -18.13 -12.52
C THR A 123 1.95 -19.63 -12.36
N VAL A 124 2.94 -20.26 -13.01
CA VAL A 124 3.20 -21.70 -12.91
C VAL A 124 3.89 -22.04 -11.59
N ARG A 125 4.82 -21.19 -11.17
CA ARG A 125 5.60 -21.32 -9.93
C ARG A 125 5.23 -20.24 -8.94
N GLY A 126 5.50 -20.51 -7.68
CA GLY A 126 5.33 -19.56 -6.60
C GLY A 126 4.27 -19.97 -5.59
N GLY A 127 4.41 -19.43 -4.39
CA GLY A 127 3.49 -19.63 -3.27
C GLY A 127 2.89 -18.30 -2.82
N MET A 128 2.31 -18.29 -1.64
CA MET A 128 1.68 -17.09 -1.04
C MET A 128 2.66 -15.94 -0.77
N THR A 129 3.95 -16.23 -0.68
CA THR A 129 5.03 -15.26 -0.46
C THR A 129 5.82 -14.92 -1.72
N SER A 130 5.41 -15.47 -2.88
CA SER A 130 6.06 -15.15 -4.16
C SER A 130 5.86 -13.68 -4.54
N HIS A 131 6.74 -13.17 -5.40
CA HIS A 131 6.63 -11.79 -5.91
C HIS A 131 5.25 -11.53 -6.52
N ALA A 132 4.75 -12.44 -7.36
CA ALA A 132 3.42 -12.30 -7.97
C ALA A 132 2.31 -12.16 -6.92
N ALA A 133 2.31 -13.02 -5.91
CA ALA A 133 1.30 -13.02 -4.85
C ALA A 133 1.33 -11.74 -4.02
N VAL A 134 2.50 -11.31 -3.60
CA VAL A 134 2.67 -10.11 -2.75
C VAL A 134 2.28 -8.85 -3.50
N VAL A 135 2.78 -8.68 -4.72
CA VAL A 135 2.50 -7.50 -5.54
C VAL A 135 1.02 -7.45 -5.95
N ALA A 136 0.44 -8.57 -6.36
CA ALA A 136 -0.97 -8.63 -6.74
C ALA A 136 -1.90 -8.25 -5.58
N ARG A 137 -1.62 -8.73 -4.36
CA ARG A 137 -2.39 -8.32 -3.17
C ARG A 137 -2.27 -6.82 -2.90
N GLY A 138 -1.08 -6.28 -3.03
CA GLY A 138 -0.85 -4.84 -2.87
C GLY A 138 -1.60 -3.99 -3.89
N MET A 139 -1.76 -4.49 -5.10
CA MET A 139 -2.50 -3.82 -6.19
C MET A 139 -4.01 -4.06 -6.15
N GLY A 140 -4.48 -5.03 -5.37
CA GLY A 140 -5.88 -5.49 -5.43
C GLY A 140 -6.22 -6.25 -6.72
N THR A 141 -5.23 -6.84 -7.39
CA THR A 141 -5.39 -7.58 -8.64
C THR A 141 -5.54 -9.07 -8.37
N CYS A 142 -6.48 -9.72 -9.05
CA CYS A 142 -6.68 -11.17 -8.99
C CYS A 142 -5.38 -11.92 -9.33
N CYS A 143 -5.01 -12.90 -8.51
CA CYS A 143 -3.82 -13.72 -8.76
C CYS A 143 -4.05 -15.17 -8.38
N VAL A 144 -3.73 -16.06 -9.32
CA VAL A 144 -3.60 -17.50 -9.09
C VAL A 144 -2.12 -17.83 -9.28
N SER A 145 -1.49 -18.32 -8.23
CA SER A 145 -0.06 -18.61 -8.20
C SER A 145 0.20 -20.10 -8.09
N GLY A 146 1.31 -20.56 -8.67
CA GLY A 146 1.75 -21.94 -8.45
C GLY A 146 0.88 -23.03 -9.09
N CYS A 147 0.33 -22.79 -10.28
CA CYS A 147 -0.35 -23.83 -11.04
C CYS A 147 0.65 -24.74 -11.73
N GLY A 148 1.13 -25.76 -11.04
CA GLY A 148 2.14 -26.69 -11.53
C GLY A 148 1.70 -27.60 -12.67
N ASP A 149 0.40 -27.69 -12.96
CA ASP A 149 -0.14 -28.48 -14.07
C ASP A 149 0.07 -27.80 -15.44
N ILE A 150 0.42 -26.52 -15.45
CA ILE A 150 0.72 -25.78 -16.67
C ILE A 150 2.11 -26.16 -17.19
N VAL A 151 2.17 -26.53 -18.46
CA VAL A 151 3.44 -26.71 -19.20
C VAL A 151 3.66 -25.43 -20.01
N MET A 152 4.61 -24.61 -19.57
CA MET A 152 4.89 -23.29 -20.12
C MET A 152 5.95 -23.32 -21.21
N ASP A 153 5.70 -22.60 -22.31
CA ASP A 153 6.66 -22.27 -23.35
C ASP A 153 6.61 -20.74 -23.59
N GLU A 154 7.34 -20.00 -22.79
CA GLU A 154 7.33 -18.53 -22.85
C GLU A 154 7.90 -17.99 -24.18
N GLU A 155 8.90 -18.67 -24.75
CA GLU A 155 9.53 -18.25 -25.99
C GLU A 155 8.56 -18.26 -27.17
N ASN A 156 7.71 -19.28 -27.25
CA ASN A 156 6.71 -19.41 -28.29
C ASN A 156 5.34 -18.84 -27.90
N LYS A 157 5.26 -18.20 -26.75
CA LYS A 157 4.02 -17.56 -26.22
C LYS A 157 2.84 -18.52 -26.23
N LYS A 158 3.02 -19.66 -25.58
CA LYS A 158 1.99 -20.69 -25.42
C LYS A 158 2.17 -21.50 -24.14
N PHE A 159 1.08 -22.09 -23.67
CA PHE A 159 1.13 -23.08 -22.59
C PHE A 159 0.07 -24.16 -22.82
N THR A 160 0.29 -25.31 -22.20
CA THR A 160 -0.66 -26.44 -22.22
C THR A 160 -1.23 -26.65 -20.83
N LEU A 161 -2.56 -26.77 -20.74
CA LEU A 161 -3.28 -27.08 -19.51
C LEU A 161 -4.49 -27.95 -19.83
N ALA A 162 -4.68 -29.03 -19.08
CA ALA A 162 -5.77 -29.99 -19.26
C ALA A 162 -5.87 -30.52 -20.70
N GLY A 163 -4.73 -30.73 -21.35
CA GLY A 163 -4.66 -31.27 -22.72
C GLY A 163 -4.98 -30.27 -23.84
N LYS A 164 -5.20 -29.00 -23.50
CA LYS A 164 -5.43 -27.93 -24.47
C LYS A 164 -4.26 -26.96 -24.50
N GLU A 165 -3.87 -26.53 -25.69
CA GLU A 165 -2.84 -25.54 -25.93
C GLU A 165 -3.46 -24.14 -26.01
N TYR A 166 -2.93 -23.22 -25.22
CA TYR A 166 -3.33 -21.81 -25.16
C TYR A 166 -2.27 -20.94 -25.77
N HIS A 167 -2.67 -20.05 -26.66
CA HIS A 167 -1.82 -19.10 -27.37
C HIS A 167 -2.15 -17.68 -26.93
N GLU A 168 -1.26 -16.75 -27.24
CA GLU A 168 -1.51 -15.33 -27.04
C GLU A 168 -2.83 -14.91 -27.69
N GLY A 169 -3.69 -14.26 -26.92
CA GLY A 169 -5.01 -13.83 -27.37
C GLY A 169 -6.15 -14.79 -27.09
N ASP A 170 -5.88 -16.03 -26.68
CA ASP A 170 -6.92 -16.95 -26.22
C ASP A 170 -7.51 -16.47 -24.90
N TYR A 171 -8.81 -16.68 -24.69
CA TYR A 171 -9.47 -16.29 -23.45
C TYR A 171 -9.30 -17.31 -22.34
N ILE A 172 -9.03 -16.81 -21.16
CA ILE A 172 -8.97 -17.58 -19.93
C ILE A 172 -9.63 -16.80 -18.78
N SER A 173 -10.21 -17.52 -17.85
CA SER A 173 -10.81 -16.95 -16.63
C SER A 173 -10.14 -17.58 -15.41
N ILE A 174 -9.79 -16.77 -14.42
CA ILE A 174 -9.15 -17.22 -13.19
C ILE A 174 -9.88 -16.68 -11.96
N ASP A 175 -9.94 -17.51 -10.93
CA ASP A 175 -10.56 -17.17 -9.65
C ASP A 175 -9.47 -17.08 -8.58
N GLY A 176 -9.12 -15.87 -8.20
CA GLY A 176 -8.08 -15.61 -7.19
C GLY A 176 -8.48 -15.98 -5.77
N SER A 177 -9.77 -16.21 -5.50
CA SER A 177 -10.26 -16.64 -4.19
C SER A 177 -10.15 -18.16 -4.00
N THR A 178 -10.44 -18.93 -5.05
CA THR A 178 -10.41 -20.41 -5.01
C THR A 178 -9.13 -21.00 -5.58
N GLY A 179 -8.44 -20.28 -6.46
CA GLY A 179 -7.31 -20.77 -7.26
C GLY A 179 -7.71 -21.51 -8.53
N ASN A 180 -8.98 -21.56 -8.85
CA ASN A 180 -9.50 -22.27 -10.03
C ASN A 180 -9.21 -21.50 -11.32
N ILE A 181 -8.96 -22.27 -12.39
CA ILE A 181 -8.72 -21.76 -13.74
C ILE A 181 -9.78 -22.35 -14.66
N TYR A 182 -10.34 -21.52 -15.53
CA TYR A 182 -11.44 -21.89 -16.43
C TYR A 182 -11.08 -21.55 -17.88
N ASP A 183 -11.53 -22.38 -18.81
CA ASP A 183 -11.41 -22.13 -20.24
C ASP A 183 -12.41 -21.05 -20.68
N GLY A 184 -11.97 -20.15 -21.56
CA GLY A 184 -12.83 -19.16 -22.19
C GLY A 184 -13.28 -18.02 -21.30
N ILE A 185 -14.41 -17.42 -21.68
CA ILE A 185 -14.96 -16.23 -21.06
C ILE A 185 -16.00 -16.60 -20.02
N ILE A 186 -15.79 -16.18 -18.78
CA ILE A 186 -16.82 -16.16 -17.73
C ILE A 186 -17.06 -14.69 -17.37
N PRO A 187 -18.28 -14.16 -17.51
CA PRO A 187 -18.58 -12.77 -17.21
C PRO A 187 -18.26 -12.41 -15.77
N THR A 188 -17.73 -11.20 -15.57
CA THR A 188 -17.39 -10.64 -14.25
C THR A 188 -18.24 -9.42 -13.95
N LYS A 189 -18.42 -9.13 -12.65
CA LYS A 189 -19.06 -7.91 -12.15
C LYS A 189 -18.09 -7.17 -11.26
N ASP A 190 -18.01 -5.85 -11.42
CA ASP A 190 -17.18 -5.00 -10.57
C ASP A 190 -17.75 -4.92 -9.15
N ALA A 191 -16.84 -4.78 -8.18
CA ALA A 191 -17.19 -4.58 -6.78
C ALA A 191 -17.69 -3.15 -6.55
N THR A 192 -18.78 -3.03 -5.80
CA THR A 192 -19.34 -1.74 -5.41
C THR A 192 -19.70 -1.73 -3.92
N ILE A 193 -19.49 -0.58 -3.25
CA ILE A 193 -20.00 -0.35 -1.90
C ILE A 193 -21.39 0.28 -2.02
N ALA A 194 -22.40 -0.55 -2.07
CA ALA A 194 -23.80 -0.15 -2.19
C ALA A 194 -24.71 -1.13 -1.43
N GLY A 195 -25.98 -0.78 -1.29
CA GLY A 195 -26.96 -1.64 -0.63
C GLY A 195 -26.58 -1.96 0.83
N GLU A 196 -26.64 -3.24 1.18
CA GLU A 196 -26.35 -3.70 2.55
C GLU A 196 -24.90 -3.40 2.97
N PHE A 197 -23.96 -3.54 2.05
CA PHE A 197 -22.56 -3.21 2.32
C PHE A 197 -22.40 -1.72 2.68
N GLY A 198 -23.03 -0.83 1.90
CA GLY A 198 -23.05 0.61 2.18
C GLY A 198 -23.69 0.95 3.53
N ARG A 199 -24.78 0.26 3.89
CA ARG A 199 -25.45 0.45 5.18
C ARG A 199 -24.54 0.06 6.36
N ILE A 200 -23.93 -1.12 6.29
CA ILE A 200 -22.99 -1.59 7.31
C ILE A 200 -21.81 -0.63 7.46
N MET A 201 -21.24 -0.17 6.37
CA MET A 201 -20.13 0.78 6.41
C MET A 201 -20.54 2.14 6.98
N GLY A 202 -21.74 2.60 6.68
CA GLY A 202 -22.31 3.81 7.28
C GLY A 202 -22.48 3.69 8.81
N TRP A 203 -22.94 2.54 9.28
CA TRP A 203 -23.02 2.26 10.72
C TRP A 203 -21.65 2.18 11.36
N ALA A 204 -20.70 1.50 10.70
CA ALA A 204 -19.33 1.44 11.20
C ALA A 204 -18.74 2.84 11.41
N ASP A 205 -18.95 3.75 10.47
CA ASP A 205 -18.45 5.12 10.58
C ASP A 205 -19.03 5.89 11.78
N LYS A 206 -20.23 5.55 12.24
CA LYS A 206 -20.83 6.16 13.44
C LYS A 206 -20.09 5.77 14.71
N PHE A 207 -19.57 4.56 14.80
CA PHE A 207 -19.01 4.00 16.04
C PHE A 207 -17.49 4.11 16.13
N ARG A 208 -16.78 4.08 15.01
CA ARG A 208 -15.31 4.12 15.03
C ARG A 208 -14.79 5.44 15.56
N LYS A 209 -13.73 5.38 16.36
CA LYS A 209 -12.95 6.53 16.82
C LYS A 209 -11.75 6.76 15.90
N LEU A 210 -11.08 5.69 15.47
CA LEU A 210 -9.98 5.77 14.52
C LEU A 210 -10.47 6.30 13.18
N LYS A 211 -9.72 7.25 12.65
CA LYS A 211 -9.84 7.65 11.25
C LYS A 211 -9.14 6.62 10.39
N VAL A 212 -9.57 6.46 9.15
CA VAL A 212 -8.98 5.53 8.21
C VAL A 212 -8.49 6.31 7.00
N ARG A 213 -7.18 6.30 6.82
CA ARG A 213 -6.48 6.89 5.68
C ARG A 213 -5.97 5.79 4.76
N THR A 214 -5.42 6.18 3.64
CA THR A 214 -4.86 5.24 2.66
C THR A 214 -3.40 5.51 2.39
N ASN A 215 -2.68 4.45 2.00
CA ASN A 215 -1.36 4.53 1.39
C ASN A 215 -1.56 4.63 -0.12
N ALA A 216 -1.26 5.77 -0.72
CA ALA A 216 -1.45 6.01 -2.14
C ALA A 216 -0.38 6.94 -2.70
N ASP A 217 0.19 6.54 -3.82
CA ASP A 217 1.27 7.26 -4.49
C ASP A 217 0.80 7.84 -5.83
N THR A 218 -0.36 7.42 -6.32
CA THR A 218 -0.94 7.86 -7.60
C THR A 218 -2.33 8.47 -7.42
N PRO A 219 -2.75 9.39 -8.30
CA PRO A 219 -4.11 9.94 -8.26
C PRO A 219 -5.20 8.88 -8.40
N ALA A 220 -4.97 7.84 -9.20
CA ALA A 220 -5.92 6.75 -9.40
C ALA A 220 -6.15 5.96 -8.11
N ASP A 221 -5.08 5.60 -7.41
CA ASP A 221 -5.17 4.91 -6.12
C ASP A 221 -5.84 5.78 -5.05
N ALA A 222 -5.50 7.06 -5.01
CA ALA A 222 -6.10 8.02 -4.10
C ALA A 222 -7.61 8.16 -4.32
N LYS A 223 -8.02 8.26 -5.57
CA LYS A 223 -9.43 8.33 -5.96
C LYS A 223 -10.19 7.05 -5.59
N LYS A 224 -9.60 5.89 -5.87
CA LYS A 224 -10.19 4.60 -5.51
C LYS A 224 -10.37 4.47 -4.00
N ALA A 225 -9.36 4.82 -3.23
CA ALA A 225 -9.43 4.81 -1.77
C ALA A 225 -10.51 5.77 -1.25
N ARG A 226 -10.62 6.95 -1.85
CA ARG A 226 -11.65 7.93 -1.49
C ARG A 226 -13.05 7.38 -1.72
N GLU A 227 -13.28 6.71 -2.84
CA GLU A 227 -14.54 6.01 -3.14
C GLU A 227 -14.86 4.92 -2.10
N LEU A 228 -13.83 4.24 -1.59
CA LEU A 228 -13.95 3.22 -0.55
C LEU A 228 -14.05 3.80 0.88
N GLY A 229 -14.02 5.11 1.02
CA GLY A 229 -14.25 5.81 2.28
C GLY A 229 -13.00 6.26 3.02
N ALA A 230 -11.86 6.36 2.38
CA ALA A 230 -10.66 6.91 2.98
C ALA A 230 -10.83 8.41 3.30
N GLU A 231 -10.35 8.83 4.46
CA GLU A 231 -10.46 10.18 4.98
C GLU A 231 -9.19 11.01 4.79
N GLY A 232 -8.23 10.49 4.06
CA GLY A 232 -6.97 11.14 3.77
C GLY A 232 -5.94 10.16 3.23
N ILE A 233 -4.75 10.67 2.95
CA ILE A 233 -3.57 9.85 2.68
C ILE A 233 -2.69 9.86 3.93
N GLY A 234 -2.42 8.70 4.48
CA GLY A 234 -1.51 8.52 5.61
C GLY A 234 -0.06 8.28 5.19
N LEU A 235 0.15 7.84 3.96
CA LEU A 235 1.46 7.65 3.37
C LEU A 235 1.41 7.85 1.86
N CYS A 236 2.14 8.86 1.39
CA CYS A 236 2.53 9.01 0.00
C CYS A 236 4.05 8.83 -0.09
N ARG A 237 4.49 7.81 -0.81
CA ARG A 237 5.91 7.48 -1.01
C ARG A 237 6.41 8.18 -2.26
N THR A 238 7.18 9.25 -2.09
CA THR A 238 7.63 10.09 -3.20
C THR A 238 8.59 9.40 -4.16
N GLU A 239 9.34 8.40 -3.69
CA GLU A 239 10.24 7.60 -4.52
C GLU A 239 9.54 6.91 -5.70
N HIS A 240 8.29 6.51 -5.53
CA HIS A 240 7.52 5.84 -6.58
C HIS A 240 7.19 6.76 -7.77
N MET A 241 7.33 8.05 -7.58
CA MET A 241 7.08 9.06 -8.62
C MET A 241 8.24 9.26 -9.58
N PHE A 242 9.43 8.67 -9.30
CA PHE A 242 10.65 8.92 -10.07
C PHE A 242 10.96 7.86 -11.11
N PHE A 243 10.27 6.73 -11.13
CA PHE A 243 10.59 5.60 -12.01
C PHE A 243 10.08 5.73 -13.45
N GLU A 244 9.23 6.70 -13.73
CA GLU A 244 8.77 6.95 -15.09
C GLU A 244 9.94 7.45 -15.98
N GLU A 245 9.95 7.05 -17.24
CA GLU A 245 11.07 7.23 -18.16
C GLU A 245 11.51 8.70 -18.30
N ASP A 246 10.56 9.62 -18.35
CA ASP A 246 10.81 11.05 -18.48
C ASP A 246 11.39 11.70 -17.21
N ARG A 247 11.26 11.04 -16.07
CA ARG A 247 11.69 11.56 -14.77
C ARG A 247 12.96 10.92 -14.26
N ILE A 248 13.13 9.61 -14.51
CA ILE A 248 14.25 8.84 -13.98
C ILE A 248 15.60 9.38 -14.49
N ALA A 249 15.64 9.88 -15.71
CA ALA A 249 16.84 10.47 -16.28
C ALA A 249 17.33 11.67 -15.46
N ALA A 250 16.45 12.62 -15.13
CA ALA A 250 16.78 13.78 -14.31
C ALA A 250 17.16 13.37 -12.86
N PHE A 251 16.49 12.36 -12.31
CA PHE A 251 16.78 11.85 -10.99
C PHE A 251 18.17 11.19 -10.93
N ARG A 252 18.54 10.43 -11.95
CA ARG A 252 19.88 9.86 -12.10
C ARG A 252 20.97 10.91 -12.28
N GLU A 253 20.68 12.00 -13.00
CA GLU A 253 21.59 13.16 -13.08
C GLU A 253 21.84 13.77 -11.70
N MET A 254 20.80 13.89 -10.88
CA MET A 254 20.91 14.39 -9.52
C MET A 254 21.80 13.49 -8.66
N ILE A 255 21.59 12.18 -8.72
CA ILE A 255 22.39 11.20 -7.96
C ILE A 255 23.87 11.24 -8.34
N CYS A 256 24.16 11.35 -9.62
CA CYS A 256 25.53 11.35 -10.16
C CYS A 256 26.18 12.74 -10.21
N SER A 257 25.59 13.74 -9.58
CA SER A 257 26.15 15.09 -9.48
C SER A 257 27.38 15.12 -8.53
N ASP A 258 28.42 15.84 -8.94
CA ASP A 258 29.63 16.02 -8.14
C ASP A 258 29.59 17.28 -7.25
N THR A 259 28.79 18.27 -7.66
CA THR A 259 28.67 19.56 -6.97
C THR A 259 27.23 19.85 -6.56
N VAL A 260 27.07 20.77 -5.60
CA VAL A 260 25.76 21.26 -5.17
C VAL A 260 25.02 21.92 -6.34
N GLU A 261 25.74 22.69 -7.15
CA GLU A 261 25.17 23.40 -8.30
C GLU A 261 24.64 22.44 -9.36
N GLU A 262 25.36 21.36 -9.66
CA GLU A 262 24.90 20.30 -10.57
C GLU A 262 23.66 19.61 -10.01
N ARG A 263 23.66 19.32 -8.71
CA ARG A 263 22.54 18.67 -8.03
C ARG A 263 21.29 19.56 -8.04
N GLU A 264 21.44 20.82 -7.72
CA GLU A 264 20.35 21.79 -7.78
C GLU A 264 19.78 21.94 -9.19
N ALA A 265 20.63 21.97 -10.21
CA ALA A 265 20.19 22.03 -11.60
C ALA A 265 19.35 20.80 -12.01
N ALA A 266 19.75 19.62 -11.59
CA ALA A 266 18.99 18.39 -11.83
C ALA A 266 17.66 18.39 -11.05
N LEU A 267 17.65 18.86 -9.81
CA LEU A 267 16.46 18.96 -8.98
C LEU A 267 15.45 19.97 -9.54
N GLU A 268 15.89 21.05 -10.15
CA GLU A 268 15.02 22.02 -10.86
C GLU A 268 14.24 21.37 -12.02
N LYS A 269 14.80 20.36 -12.65
CA LYS A 269 14.09 19.57 -13.69
C LYS A 269 13.04 18.64 -13.09
N ILE A 270 13.26 18.15 -11.87
CA ILE A 270 12.36 17.21 -11.18
C ILE A 270 11.18 17.94 -10.53
N LEU A 271 11.42 19.15 -10.01
CA LEU A 271 10.43 19.89 -9.22
C LEU A 271 9.07 20.03 -9.90
N PRO A 272 8.96 20.41 -11.19
CA PRO A 272 7.65 20.51 -11.84
C PRO A 272 6.86 19.20 -11.89
N TYR A 273 7.55 18.07 -12.04
CA TYR A 273 6.92 16.75 -12.05
C TYR A 273 6.34 16.41 -10.67
N GLN A 274 7.14 16.58 -9.61
CA GLN A 274 6.70 16.36 -8.24
C GLN A 274 5.55 17.27 -7.85
N GLN A 275 5.65 18.54 -8.17
CA GLN A 275 4.60 19.52 -7.92
C GLN A 275 3.29 19.12 -8.61
N GLY A 276 3.35 18.74 -9.88
CA GLY A 276 2.19 18.29 -10.64
C GLY A 276 1.56 17.03 -10.07
N ASP A 277 2.37 16.08 -9.61
CA ASP A 277 1.88 14.86 -8.94
C ASP A 277 1.14 15.19 -7.65
N PHE A 278 1.70 16.05 -6.83
CA PHE A 278 1.08 16.46 -5.56
C PHE A 278 -0.22 17.24 -5.79
N GLU A 279 -0.27 18.11 -6.81
CA GLU A 279 -1.51 18.80 -7.18
C GLU A 279 -2.64 17.83 -7.49
N LYS A 280 -2.35 16.78 -8.27
CA LYS A 280 -3.33 15.74 -8.61
C LYS A 280 -3.78 14.94 -7.38
N LEU A 281 -2.87 14.65 -6.45
CA LEU A 281 -3.23 13.97 -5.20
C LEU A 281 -4.12 14.83 -4.32
N TYR A 282 -3.80 16.10 -4.14
CA TYR A 282 -4.62 17.03 -3.37
C TYR A 282 -6.02 17.17 -3.98
N GLU A 283 -6.13 17.25 -5.29
CA GLU A 283 -7.41 17.30 -5.98
C GLU A 283 -8.23 16.03 -5.76
N ALA A 284 -7.59 14.86 -5.84
CA ALA A 284 -8.26 13.58 -5.61
C ALA A 284 -8.79 13.44 -4.17
N LEU A 285 -8.14 14.06 -3.19
CA LEU A 285 -8.51 14.00 -1.78
C LEU A 285 -9.50 15.09 -1.34
N GLU A 286 -9.80 16.05 -2.21
CA GLU A 286 -10.85 17.06 -1.98
C GLU A 286 -10.75 17.80 -0.62
N GLY A 287 -9.53 18.16 -0.22
CA GLY A 287 -9.25 18.84 1.04
C GLY A 287 -9.00 17.93 2.24
N CYS A 288 -9.09 16.62 2.09
CA CYS A 288 -8.68 15.71 3.15
C CYS A 288 -7.17 15.77 3.38
N PRO A 289 -6.69 15.43 4.60
CA PRO A 289 -5.26 15.44 4.91
C PRO A 289 -4.44 14.53 3.99
N VAL A 290 -3.27 14.99 3.60
CA VAL A 290 -2.31 14.22 2.79
C VAL A 290 -0.95 14.27 3.46
N THR A 291 -0.47 13.12 3.93
CA THR A 291 0.87 12.96 4.49
C THR A 291 1.83 12.54 3.40
N ILE A 292 2.81 13.38 3.11
CA ILE A 292 3.82 13.15 2.08
C ILE A 292 5.14 12.82 2.77
N ARG A 293 5.63 11.61 2.52
CA ARG A 293 6.93 11.17 3.02
C ARG A 293 8.02 11.58 2.04
N PHE A 294 9.03 12.24 2.54
CA PHE A 294 10.21 12.60 1.75
C PHE A 294 10.99 11.36 1.35
N LEU A 295 11.88 11.52 0.36
CA LEU A 295 12.67 10.45 -0.23
C LEU A 295 13.28 9.54 0.83
N ASP A 296 12.98 8.25 0.77
CA ASP A 296 13.38 7.26 1.77
C ASP A 296 14.45 6.27 1.30
N PRO A 297 14.36 5.63 0.11
CA PRO A 297 15.31 4.61 -0.28
C PRO A 297 16.71 5.15 -0.55
N PRO A 298 17.75 4.30 -0.40
CA PRO A 298 19.10 4.68 -0.77
C PRO A 298 19.21 4.96 -2.28
N LEU A 299 20.12 5.87 -2.64
CA LEU A 299 20.25 6.34 -4.02
C LEU A 299 20.66 5.26 -5.03
N HIS A 300 21.33 4.21 -4.57
CA HIS A 300 21.75 3.11 -5.46
C HIS A 300 20.57 2.37 -6.11
N GLU A 301 19.36 2.44 -5.54
CA GLU A 301 18.17 1.81 -6.10
C GLU A 301 17.70 2.44 -7.41
N PHE A 302 18.11 3.68 -7.67
CA PHE A 302 17.67 4.45 -8.84
C PHE A 302 18.69 4.48 -9.97
N VAL A 303 19.93 4.03 -9.73
CA VAL A 303 21.00 4.12 -10.72
C VAL A 303 20.82 3.07 -11.83
N PRO A 304 21.27 3.37 -13.06
CA PRO A 304 21.15 2.44 -14.16
C PRO A 304 22.06 1.24 -13.99
N THR A 305 21.60 0.07 -14.42
CA THR A 305 22.38 -1.17 -14.46
C THR A 305 22.83 -1.53 -15.87
N GLU A 306 22.05 -1.11 -16.88
CA GLU A 306 22.30 -1.41 -18.28
C GLU A 306 23.35 -0.45 -18.88
N GLU A 307 24.27 -1.00 -19.69
CA GLU A 307 25.35 -0.21 -20.34
C GLU A 307 24.82 0.95 -21.19
N GLU A 308 23.71 0.75 -21.90
CA GLU A 308 23.09 1.78 -22.73
C GLU A 308 22.61 2.98 -21.90
N ASP A 309 21.98 2.70 -20.76
CA ASP A 309 21.47 3.74 -19.86
C ASP A 309 22.61 4.48 -19.16
N ILE A 310 23.68 3.76 -18.80
CA ILE A 310 24.90 4.34 -18.22
C ILE A 310 25.53 5.30 -19.24
N LYS A 311 25.60 4.91 -20.51
CA LYS A 311 26.14 5.75 -21.59
C LYS A 311 25.30 6.99 -21.82
N LYS A 312 23.98 6.88 -21.85
CA LYS A 312 23.06 8.02 -21.95
C LYS A 312 23.28 9.01 -20.81
N LEU A 313 23.41 8.51 -19.59
CA LEU A 313 23.66 9.35 -18.42
C LEU A 313 25.02 10.04 -18.48
N ALA A 314 26.06 9.32 -18.91
CA ALA A 314 27.40 9.89 -19.10
C ALA A 314 27.38 11.03 -20.12
N ASP A 315 26.74 10.83 -21.27
CA ASP A 315 26.61 11.84 -22.32
C ASP A 315 25.83 13.08 -21.81
N ALA A 316 24.74 12.87 -21.08
CA ALA A 316 23.93 13.95 -20.51
C ALA A 316 24.70 14.84 -19.52
N GLN A 317 25.62 14.24 -18.77
CA GLN A 317 26.41 14.96 -17.75
C GLN A 317 27.80 15.39 -18.22
N GLY A 318 28.19 15.06 -19.46
CA GLY A 318 29.54 15.37 -19.96
C GLY A 318 30.62 14.60 -19.20
N LYS A 319 30.31 13.41 -18.71
CA LYS A 319 31.23 12.53 -17.98
C LYS A 319 31.53 11.26 -18.81
N SER A 320 32.61 10.59 -18.48
CA SER A 320 32.92 9.30 -19.09
C SER A 320 32.05 8.19 -18.49
N VAL A 321 31.87 7.10 -19.24
CA VAL A 321 31.18 5.89 -18.75
C VAL A 321 31.86 5.36 -17.51
N GLU A 322 33.20 5.37 -17.45
CA GLU A 322 34.00 4.94 -16.30
C GLU A 322 33.74 5.79 -15.06
N GLN A 323 33.58 7.11 -15.22
CA GLN A 323 33.23 8.01 -14.12
C GLN A 323 31.86 7.70 -13.55
N ILE A 324 30.86 7.46 -14.41
CA ILE A 324 29.51 7.08 -13.98
C ILE A 324 29.53 5.73 -13.27
N LYS A 325 30.22 4.74 -13.82
CA LYS A 325 30.39 3.42 -13.17
C LYS A 325 31.06 3.51 -11.79
N ALA A 326 32.05 4.39 -11.66
CA ALA A 326 32.72 4.63 -10.37
C ALA A 326 31.76 5.25 -9.34
N ILE A 327 30.94 6.21 -9.75
CA ILE A 327 29.91 6.81 -8.89
C ILE A 327 28.90 5.74 -8.45
N ILE A 328 28.39 4.94 -9.37
CA ILE A 328 27.43 3.85 -9.08
C ILE A 328 28.05 2.86 -8.08
N ALA A 329 29.30 2.45 -8.30
CA ALA A 329 30.01 1.54 -7.41
C ALA A 329 30.18 2.13 -6.00
N SER A 330 30.41 3.44 -5.89
CA SER A 330 30.54 4.13 -4.60
C SER A 330 29.25 4.19 -3.79
N LEU A 331 28.11 4.06 -4.45
CA LEU A 331 26.79 4.07 -3.81
C LEU A 331 26.36 2.70 -3.27
N HIS A 332 27.08 1.64 -3.65
CA HIS A 332 26.76 0.29 -3.17
C HIS A 332 26.93 0.17 -1.66
N GLU A 333 25.89 -0.36 -1.01
CA GLU A 333 25.87 -0.58 0.43
C GLU A 333 25.70 -2.07 0.75
N PHE A 334 26.43 -2.56 1.76
CA PHE A 334 26.32 -3.94 2.24
C PHE A 334 24.96 -4.21 2.92
N ASN A 335 24.43 -3.22 3.60
CA ASN A 335 23.14 -3.28 4.27
C ASN A 335 22.35 -2.00 4.00
N PRO A 336 21.66 -1.92 2.85
CA PRO A 336 20.94 -0.71 2.45
C PRO A 336 19.87 -0.25 3.43
N MET A 337 19.21 -1.17 4.13
CA MET A 337 18.17 -0.86 5.10
C MET A 337 18.72 -0.01 6.28
N MET A 338 19.98 -0.23 6.66
CA MET A 338 20.66 0.47 7.74
C MET A 338 21.66 1.53 7.24
N GLY A 339 21.62 1.84 5.96
CA GLY A 339 22.60 2.67 5.29
C GLY A 339 22.19 4.13 5.10
N HIS A 340 22.67 4.68 3.99
CA HIS A 340 22.50 6.09 3.62
C HIS A 340 21.16 6.30 2.90
N ARG A 341 20.11 6.47 3.67
CA ARG A 341 18.75 6.66 3.19
C ARG A 341 17.94 7.59 4.11
N GLY A 342 16.71 7.94 3.68
CA GLY A 342 15.76 8.71 4.48
C GLY A 342 16.31 10.04 4.96
N LEU A 343 16.10 10.33 6.23
CA LEU A 343 16.60 11.54 6.88
C LEU A 343 18.10 11.75 6.67
N ARG A 344 18.88 10.68 6.63
CA ARG A 344 20.33 10.75 6.43
C ARG A 344 20.71 11.35 5.08
N LEU A 345 19.92 11.07 4.03
CA LEU A 345 20.06 11.73 2.72
C LEU A 345 19.77 13.23 2.82
N ALA A 346 18.73 13.61 3.57
CA ALA A 346 18.37 15.01 3.76
C ALA A 346 19.42 15.80 4.55
N VAL A 347 20.16 15.15 5.43
CA VAL A 347 21.31 15.75 6.13
C VAL A 347 22.48 15.94 5.18
N THR A 348 22.81 14.92 4.40
CA THR A 348 23.95 14.94 3.47
C THR A 348 23.67 15.80 2.24
N TYR A 349 22.46 15.72 1.70
CA TYR A 349 22.01 16.42 0.50
C TYR A 349 20.74 17.23 0.76
N PRO A 350 20.83 18.32 1.55
CA PRO A 350 19.64 19.09 1.96
C PRO A 350 18.88 19.71 0.80
N GLU A 351 19.50 19.84 -0.36
CA GLU A 351 18.87 20.34 -1.59
C GLU A 351 17.67 19.48 -2.00
N ILE A 352 17.72 18.17 -1.75
CA ILE A 352 16.62 17.25 -2.04
C ILE A 352 15.39 17.60 -1.20
N ALA A 353 15.59 17.78 0.12
CA ALA A 353 14.52 18.18 1.03
C ALA A 353 13.95 19.56 0.68
N LYS A 354 14.78 20.50 0.29
CA LYS A 354 14.35 21.82 -0.18
C LYS A 354 13.46 21.71 -1.42
N MET A 355 13.87 20.92 -2.40
CA MET A 355 13.09 20.70 -3.63
C MET A 355 11.72 20.07 -3.31
N GLN A 356 11.71 19.03 -2.51
CA GLN A 356 10.47 18.35 -2.14
C GLN A 356 9.53 19.26 -1.34
N THR A 357 10.07 20.06 -0.45
CA THR A 357 9.29 21.06 0.31
C THR A 357 8.65 22.09 -0.63
N LYS A 358 9.41 22.63 -1.58
CA LYS A 358 8.88 23.56 -2.59
C LYS A 358 7.74 22.94 -3.39
N ALA A 359 7.93 21.69 -3.85
CA ALA A 359 6.91 20.98 -4.62
C ALA A 359 5.62 20.78 -3.82
N VAL A 360 5.72 20.35 -2.56
CA VAL A 360 4.57 20.16 -1.67
C VAL A 360 3.81 21.46 -1.44
N ILE A 361 4.50 22.50 -1.05
CA ILE A 361 3.88 23.78 -0.67
C ILE A 361 3.28 24.49 -1.89
N ARG A 362 4.00 24.54 -3.01
CA ARG A 362 3.49 25.15 -4.25
C ARG A 362 2.25 24.41 -4.76
N ALA A 363 2.27 23.08 -4.73
CA ALA A 363 1.12 22.28 -5.13
C ALA A 363 -0.09 22.55 -4.23
N ALA A 364 0.10 22.57 -2.92
CA ALA A 364 -0.96 22.84 -1.96
C ALA A 364 -1.57 24.23 -2.14
N ILE A 365 -0.74 25.25 -2.35
CA ILE A 365 -1.20 26.62 -2.59
C ILE A 365 -2.01 26.70 -3.88
N ASN A 366 -1.53 26.09 -4.96
CA ASN A 366 -2.22 26.10 -6.25
C ASN A 366 -3.60 25.42 -6.16
N VAL A 367 -3.69 24.29 -5.51
CA VAL A 367 -4.96 23.56 -5.34
C VAL A 367 -5.91 24.34 -4.41
N GLN A 368 -5.40 24.95 -3.34
CA GLN A 368 -6.22 25.78 -2.45
C GLN A 368 -6.80 27.01 -3.18
N LYS A 369 -6.05 27.63 -4.07
CA LYS A 369 -6.54 28.74 -4.91
C LYS A 369 -7.63 28.29 -5.88
N ALA A 370 -7.46 27.11 -6.49
CA ALA A 370 -8.44 26.54 -7.42
C ALA A 370 -9.72 26.08 -6.71
N HIS A 371 -9.61 25.71 -5.45
CA HIS A 371 -10.70 25.16 -4.63
C HIS A 371 -10.79 25.87 -3.28
N PRO A 372 -11.31 27.11 -3.22
CA PRO A 372 -11.41 27.87 -1.97
C PRO A 372 -12.31 27.22 -0.92
N GLU A 373 -13.21 26.34 -1.34
CA GLU A 373 -14.13 25.58 -0.48
C GLU A 373 -13.45 24.49 0.35
N TRP A 374 -12.23 24.07 -0.05
CA TRP A 374 -11.46 23.08 0.68
C TRP A 374 -10.50 23.75 1.67
N THR A 375 -10.07 22.97 2.66
CA THR A 375 -8.95 23.34 3.53
C THR A 375 -7.80 22.38 3.22
N VAL A 376 -6.86 22.82 2.39
CA VAL A 376 -5.66 22.05 2.05
C VAL A 376 -4.59 22.33 3.08
N ALA A 377 -4.19 21.30 3.83
CA ALA A 377 -3.20 21.40 4.89
C ALA A 377 -2.17 20.26 4.72
N PRO A 378 -1.01 20.54 4.10
CA PRO A 378 0.02 19.54 3.90
C PRO A 378 0.59 19.01 5.21
N GLU A 379 0.85 17.70 5.26
CA GLU A 379 1.59 17.04 6.32
C GLU A 379 2.88 16.49 5.73
N ILE A 380 4.00 17.04 6.12
CA ILE A 380 5.33 16.63 5.64
C ILE A 380 5.93 15.65 6.64
N MET A 381 6.27 14.45 6.17
CA MET A 381 6.82 13.39 7.01
C MET A 381 8.27 13.10 6.63
N ILE A 382 9.15 13.26 7.62
CA ILE A 382 10.57 12.96 7.48
C ILE A 382 10.79 11.52 7.95
N PRO A 383 11.26 10.62 7.07
CA PRO A 383 11.44 9.21 7.43
C PRO A 383 12.75 8.96 8.17
N LEU A 384 12.81 7.84 8.87
CA LEU A 384 14.04 7.26 9.44
C LEU A 384 14.72 8.10 10.52
N SER A 385 13.97 8.87 11.29
CA SER A 385 14.55 9.61 12.41
C SER A 385 14.91 8.67 13.57
N CYS A 386 16.07 8.91 14.21
CA CYS A 386 16.47 8.20 15.41
C CYS A 386 16.93 9.14 16.55
N ASP A 387 17.18 10.40 16.25
CA ASP A 387 17.63 11.41 17.21
C ASP A 387 16.90 12.74 16.98
N ALA A 388 16.47 13.38 18.05
CA ALA A 388 15.78 14.66 17.98
C ALA A 388 16.61 15.76 17.31
N LYS A 389 17.92 15.74 17.46
CA LYS A 389 18.83 16.75 16.88
C LYS A 389 18.93 16.61 15.36
N GLU A 390 18.98 15.37 14.83
CA GLU A 390 18.99 15.18 13.38
C GLU A 390 17.66 15.56 12.76
N LEU A 391 16.56 15.25 13.44
CA LEU A 391 15.22 15.66 12.99
C LEU A 391 15.10 17.19 12.97
N LYS A 392 15.54 17.85 14.03
CA LYS A 392 15.57 19.32 14.09
C LYS A 392 16.37 19.93 12.95
N TYR A 393 17.54 19.38 12.65
CA TYR A 393 18.39 19.86 11.56
C TYR A 393 17.64 19.86 10.22
N VAL A 394 17.01 18.77 9.87
CA VAL A 394 16.23 18.65 8.62
C VAL A 394 14.94 19.47 8.68
N LYS A 395 14.23 19.43 9.80
CA LYS A 395 13.02 20.22 9.99
C LYS A 395 13.26 21.72 9.82
N ASP A 396 14.35 22.25 10.37
CA ASP A 396 14.66 23.67 10.26
C ASP A 396 14.82 24.09 8.78
N ILE A 397 15.43 23.22 7.96
CA ILE A 397 15.56 23.44 6.52
C ILE A 397 14.18 23.41 5.83
N VAL A 398 13.36 22.44 6.16
CA VAL A 398 12.01 22.28 5.62
C VAL A 398 11.13 23.49 5.97
N VAL A 399 11.13 23.89 7.22
CA VAL A 399 10.33 25.03 7.70
C VAL A 399 10.79 26.34 7.05
N ALA A 400 12.08 26.59 6.98
CA ALA A 400 12.61 27.79 6.32
C ALA A 400 12.19 27.84 4.84
N THR A 401 12.25 26.72 4.14
CA THR A 401 11.86 26.62 2.74
C THR A 401 10.35 26.80 2.57
N ALA A 402 9.55 26.12 3.38
CA ALA A 402 8.09 26.21 3.33
C ALA A 402 7.60 27.64 3.63
N ASP A 403 8.11 28.27 4.68
CA ASP A 403 7.73 29.62 5.08
C ASP A 403 8.09 30.64 4.01
N ALA A 404 9.26 30.50 3.37
CA ALA A 404 9.66 31.34 2.26
C ALA A 404 8.73 31.21 1.04
N GLU A 405 8.32 30.01 0.70
CA GLU A 405 7.39 29.77 -0.42
C GLU A 405 5.98 30.31 -0.12
N ILE A 406 5.52 30.16 1.10
CA ILE A 406 4.23 30.69 1.55
C ILE A 406 4.24 32.23 1.49
N ALA A 407 5.29 32.86 1.99
CA ALA A 407 5.46 34.29 1.98
C ALA A 407 5.54 34.85 0.54
N ALA A 408 6.32 34.18 -0.33
CA ALA A 408 6.46 34.57 -1.74
C ALA A 408 5.13 34.51 -2.50
N ALA A 409 4.26 33.57 -2.15
CA ALA A 409 2.92 33.44 -2.75
C ALA A 409 1.86 34.36 -2.09
N GLY A 410 2.18 35.07 -1.04
CA GLY A 410 1.23 35.86 -0.27
C GLY A 410 0.11 35.03 0.34
N SER A 411 0.41 33.78 0.69
CA SER A 411 -0.55 32.80 1.19
C SER A 411 -0.51 32.73 2.73
N ASP A 412 -1.59 32.25 3.32
CA ASP A 412 -1.72 31.92 4.75
C ASP A 412 -1.73 30.39 4.99
N MET A 413 -1.22 29.62 4.04
CA MET A 413 -1.19 28.16 4.09
C MET A 413 -0.62 27.65 5.41
N LYS A 414 -1.34 26.69 6.01
CA LYS A 414 -0.90 25.95 7.18
C LYS A 414 -0.35 24.59 6.76
N TYR A 415 0.66 24.13 7.42
CA TYR A 415 1.26 22.82 7.20
C TYR A 415 1.82 22.26 8.51
N GLU A 416 2.06 20.97 8.56
CA GLU A 416 2.69 20.29 9.67
C GLU A 416 3.93 19.54 9.21
N VAL A 417 4.93 19.46 10.10
CA VAL A 417 6.12 18.63 9.90
C VAL A 417 6.17 17.59 11.02
N GLY A 418 6.17 16.34 10.63
CA GLY A 418 6.26 15.21 11.55
C GLY A 418 7.28 14.20 11.07
N THR A 419 7.30 13.06 11.72
CA THR A 419 8.27 12.01 11.42
C THR A 419 7.67 10.62 11.45
N MET A 420 8.29 9.71 10.73
CA MET A 420 8.01 8.28 10.81
C MET A 420 8.81 7.67 11.97
N ILE A 421 8.11 7.05 12.89
CA ILE A 421 8.72 6.26 13.97
C ILE A 421 8.87 4.82 13.46
N GLU A 422 10.07 4.47 13.08
CA GLU A 422 10.40 3.18 12.47
C GLU A 422 11.72 2.58 12.96
N ILE A 423 12.48 3.35 13.74
CA ILE A 423 13.70 2.91 14.41
C ILE A 423 13.40 2.74 15.90
N PRO A 424 13.76 1.61 16.53
CA PRO A 424 13.48 1.39 17.95
C PRO A 424 13.98 2.51 18.86
N ARG A 425 15.14 3.10 18.60
CA ARG A 425 15.65 4.23 19.37
C ARG A 425 14.71 5.43 19.33
N ALA A 426 14.09 5.71 18.18
CA ALA A 426 13.11 6.79 18.07
C ALA A 426 11.89 6.55 18.98
N ALA A 427 11.40 5.32 19.03
CA ALA A 427 10.29 4.96 19.93
C ALA A 427 10.67 5.11 21.40
N LEU A 428 11.90 4.72 21.78
CA LEU A 428 12.41 4.84 23.14
C LEU A 428 12.63 6.29 23.56
N THR A 429 12.95 7.19 22.63
CA THR A 429 13.21 8.62 22.87
C THR A 429 12.12 9.53 22.31
N ALA A 430 10.92 9.00 22.17
CA ALA A 430 9.79 9.69 21.50
C ALA A 430 9.42 11.02 22.17
N GLY A 431 9.58 11.14 23.47
CA GLY A 431 9.36 12.41 24.18
C GLY A 431 10.26 13.54 23.69
N ASP A 432 11.52 13.25 23.42
CA ASP A 432 12.45 14.25 22.86
C ASP A 432 12.13 14.53 21.38
N ILE A 433 11.80 13.52 20.61
CA ILE A 433 11.44 13.67 19.19
C ILE A 433 10.16 14.50 19.04
N ALA A 434 9.18 14.35 19.94
CA ALA A 434 7.94 15.11 19.92
C ALA A 434 8.12 16.62 20.21
N LYS A 435 9.26 17.05 20.70
CA LYS A 435 9.60 18.49 20.78
C LYS A 435 9.74 19.11 19.40
N GLU A 436 10.13 18.30 18.40
CA GLU A 436 10.35 18.73 17.03
C GLU A 436 9.24 18.28 16.08
N ALA A 437 8.67 17.08 16.27
CA ALA A 437 7.63 16.53 15.41
C ALA A 437 6.22 16.91 15.88
N GLU A 438 5.40 17.36 14.95
CA GLU A 438 3.98 17.69 15.19
C GLU A 438 3.08 16.48 15.07
N PHE A 439 3.56 15.41 14.43
CA PHE A 439 2.87 14.11 14.36
C PHE A 439 3.88 12.97 14.26
N PHE A 440 3.40 11.77 14.65
CA PHE A 440 4.12 10.51 14.46
C PHE A 440 3.31 9.61 13.52
N CYS A 441 4.02 8.93 12.63
CA CYS A 441 3.47 7.81 11.87
C CYS A 441 4.37 6.60 12.08
N PHE A 442 3.81 5.50 12.58
CA PHE A 442 4.59 4.28 12.79
C PHE A 442 4.80 3.54 11.47
N GLY A 443 6.05 3.46 11.04
CA GLY A 443 6.48 2.64 9.92
C GLY A 443 6.76 1.22 10.39
N THR A 444 5.70 0.44 10.58
CA THR A 444 5.78 -0.84 11.27
C THR A 444 6.51 -1.93 10.51
N ASN A 445 6.69 -1.80 9.20
CA ASN A 445 7.53 -2.73 8.45
C ASN A 445 9.00 -2.66 8.92
N ASP A 446 9.59 -1.48 8.92
CA ASP A 446 10.96 -1.27 9.39
C ASP A 446 11.08 -1.45 10.90
N LEU A 447 10.12 -0.97 11.67
CA LEU A 447 10.11 -1.15 13.12
C LEU A 447 10.11 -2.64 13.50
N THR A 448 9.35 -3.46 12.78
CA THR A 448 9.32 -4.91 12.96
C THR A 448 10.66 -5.54 12.59
N GLN A 449 11.24 -5.18 11.44
CA GLN A 449 12.55 -5.67 11.01
C GLN A 449 13.64 -5.41 12.05
N MET A 450 13.71 -4.18 12.55
CA MET A 450 14.74 -3.78 13.51
C MET A 450 14.49 -4.33 14.91
N THR A 451 13.25 -4.55 15.29
CA THR A 451 12.90 -5.12 16.61
C THR A 451 13.18 -6.62 16.66
N TYR A 452 12.83 -7.35 15.60
CA TYR A 452 13.15 -8.78 15.48
C TYR A 452 14.62 -9.04 15.08
N GLY A 453 15.26 -8.08 14.42
CA GLY A 453 16.66 -8.22 13.98
C GLY A 453 16.81 -9.08 12.72
N PHE A 454 15.81 -9.13 11.84
CA PHE A 454 15.92 -9.78 10.54
C PHE A 454 15.28 -8.95 9.41
N SER A 455 15.78 -9.16 8.20
CA SER A 455 15.28 -8.50 7.00
C SER A 455 14.02 -9.19 6.49
N ARG A 456 13.01 -8.40 6.11
CA ARG A 456 11.82 -8.88 5.43
C ARG A 456 12.15 -9.65 4.14
N ASP A 457 13.14 -9.17 3.39
CA ASP A 457 13.55 -9.76 2.12
C ASP A 457 14.24 -11.10 2.31
N ASP A 458 14.98 -11.28 3.41
CA ASP A 458 15.70 -12.51 3.71
C ASP A 458 14.93 -13.51 4.58
N ALA A 459 13.91 -13.04 5.30
CA ALA A 459 13.17 -13.85 6.26
C ALA A 459 12.46 -15.07 5.66
N GLY A 460 12.11 -15.03 4.38
CA GLY A 460 11.50 -16.14 3.67
C GLY A 460 12.34 -17.42 3.68
N LYS A 461 13.64 -17.30 3.92
CA LYS A 461 14.55 -18.45 4.00
C LYS A 461 14.33 -19.30 5.25
N PHE A 462 13.79 -18.75 6.31
CA PHE A 462 13.62 -19.46 7.60
C PHE A 462 12.22 -19.36 8.22
N LEU A 463 11.41 -18.37 7.90
CA LEU A 463 10.09 -18.15 8.53
C LEU A 463 9.14 -19.33 8.33
N ASN A 464 9.17 -20.02 7.20
CA ASN A 464 8.33 -21.19 6.98
C ASN A 464 8.63 -22.30 7.99
N ALA A 465 9.90 -22.52 8.30
CA ALA A 465 10.30 -23.47 9.35
C ALA A 465 9.78 -23.04 10.73
N TYR A 466 9.73 -21.76 11.01
CA TYR A 466 9.18 -21.23 12.26
C TYR A 466 7.67 -21.47 12.38
N TYR A 467 6.93 -21.36 11.27
CA TYR A 467 5.49 -21.66 11.25
C TYR A 467 5.25 -23.16 11.42
N ASP A 468 6.00 -23.99 10.73
CA ASP A 468 5.90 -25.45 10.83
C ASP A 468 6.23 -25.96 12.25
N ALA A 469 7.22 -25.35 12.88
CA ALA A 469 7.59 -25.65 14.26
C ALA A 469 6.70 -24.97 15.30
N LYS A 470 5.72 -24.17 14.87
CA LYS A 470 4.82 -23.41 15.76
C LYS A 470 5.54 -22.43 16.69
N ILE A 471 6.69 -21.93 16.27
CA ILE A 471 7.43 -20.87 16.98
C ILE A 471 6.72 -19.54 16.78
N PHE A 472 6.34 -19.22 15.54
CA PHE A 472 5.47 -18.11 15.21
C PHE A 472 4.12 -18.64 14.72
N GLU A 473 3.04 -18.04 15.22
CA GLU A 473 1.68 -18.36 14.78
C GLU A 473 1.30 -17.69 13.47
N SER A 474 1.92 -16.53 13.18
CA SER A 474 1.64 -15.73 11.98
C SER A 474 2.86 -14.94 11.57
N ASP A 475 2.84 -14.48 10.32
CA ASP A 475 3.86 -13.59 9.76
C ASP A 475 3.84 -12.24 10.52
N PRO A 476 4.94 -11.84 11.17
CA PRO A 476 5.01 -10.59 11.91
C PRO A 476 4.90 -9.35 11.00
N PHE A 477 5.07 -9.50 9.69
CA PHE A 477 4.86 -8.42 8.71
C PHE A 477 3.40 -8.32 8.25
N ALA A 478 2.60 -9.36 8.43
CA ALA A 478 1.17 -9.35 8.11
C ALA A 478 0.32 -8.96 9.33
N LYS A 479 0.63 -9.52 10.49
CA LYS A 479 0.01 -9.20 11.79
C LYS A 479 1.03 -8.53 12.70
N LEU A 480 0.64 -7.40 13.28
CA LEU A 480 1.50 -6.66 14.20
C LEU A 480 1.87 -7.51 15.42
N ASP A 481 3.17 -7.56 15.71
CA ASP A 481 3.69 -8.05 16.97
C ASP A 481 3.29 -7.08 18.09
N GLN A 482 2.28 -7.47 18.87
CA GLN A 482 1.78 -6.63 19.94
C GLN A 482 2.66 -6.69 21.20
N THR A 483 3.52 -7.71 21.31
CA THR A 483 4.39 -7.92 22.46
C THR A 483 5.65 -7.05 22.40
N GLY A 484 6.44 -7.16 21.34
CA GLY A 484 7.69 -6.41 21.19
C GLY A 484 7.50 -5.06 20.52
N VAL A 485 7.08 -5.08 19.27
CA VAL A 485 6.82 -3.85 18.48
C VAL A 485 5.71 -3.02 19.14
N GLY A 486 4.67 -3.68 19.61
CA GLY A 486 3.55 -3.02 20.30
C GLY A 486 3.97 -2.26 21.55
N GLN A 487 4.88 -2.78 22.35
CA GLN A 487 5.42 -2.04 23.51
C GLN A 487 6.13 -0.76 23.08
N LEU A 488 6.92 -0.82 22.02
CA LEU A 488 7.60 0.37 21.48
C LEU A 488 6.60 1.42 21.01
N MET A 489 5.52 0.99 20.35
CA MET A 489 4.46 1.89 19.92
C MET A 489 3.74 2.54 21.10
N GLU A 490 3.37 1.78 22.12
CA GLU A 490 2.74 2.31 23.34
C GLU A 490 3.62 3.34 24.04
N MET A 491 4.91 3.05 24.20
CA MET A 491 5.87 3.96 24.79
C MET A 491 5.97 5.27 24.00
N ALA A 492 6.04 5.16 22.68
CA ALA A 492 6.14 6.31 21.80
C ALA A 492 4.90 7.19 21.86
N VAL A 493 3.71 6.62 21.82
CA VAL A 493 2.44 7.37 21.95
C VAL A 493 2.36 8.07 23.29
N LYS A 494 2.59 7.36 24.37
CA LYS A 494 2.50 7.89 25.73
C LYS A 494 3.50 9.04 25.95
N ASN A 495 4.76 8.80 25.65
CA ASN A 495 5.83 9.79 25.88
C ASN A 495 5.75 10.96 24.89
N GLY A 496 5.37 10.68 23.64
CA GLY A 496 5.18 11.73 22.64
C GLY A 496 4.04 12.68 23.01
N LYS A 497 2.88 12.15 23.37
CA LYS A 497 1.72 12.96 23.77
C LYS A 497 1.91 13.67 25.12
N ALA A 498 2.73 13.13 26.02
CA ALA A 498 3.12 13.80 27.24
C ALA A 498 3.94 15.07 26.98
N THR A 499 4.84 15.04 26.01
CA THR A 499 5.61 16.20 25.59
C THR A 499 4.79 17.18 24.75
N ARG A 500 4.01 16.65 23.79
CA ARG A 500 3.16 17.43 22.89
C ARG A 500 1.74 16.89 22.92
N PRO A 501 0.85 17.47 23.74
CA PRO A 501 -0.54 17.00 23.83
C PRO A 501 -1.33 17.05 22.51
N SER A 502 -0.94 17.95 21.60
CA SER A 502 -1.53 18.07 20.27
C SER A 502 -0.98 17.07 19.25
N LEU A 503 0.00 16.23 19.63
CA LEU A 503 0.59 15.23 18.76
C LEU A 503 -0.47 14.25 18.28
N HIS A 504 -0.64 14.10 16.97
CA HIS A 504 -1.43 13.02 16.43
C HIS A 504 -0.53 11.87 15.96
N CYS A 505 -1.02 10.65 16.12
CA CYS A 505 -0.28 9.43 15.83
C CYS A 505 -1.08 8.52 14.91
N GLY A 506 -0.40 7.96 13.92
CA GLY A 506 -0.99 6.99 13.00
C GLY A 506 -0.05 5.84 12.71
N ILE A 507 -0.53 4.88 11.93
CA ILE A 507 0.24 3.74 11.43
C ILE A 507 0.08 3.68 9.91
N CYS A 508 1.15 3.36 9.20
CA CYS A 508 1.13 3.26 7.74
C CYS A 508 1.77 1.98 7.18
N GLY A 509 2.29 1.11 8.03
CA GLY A 509 2.77 -0.21 7.60
C GLY A 509 1.62 -1.10 7.07
N GLU A 510 1.95 -2.25 6.55
CA GLU A 510 0.94 -3.21 6.04
C GLU A 510 -0.06 -3.65 7.13
N HIS A 511 0.31 -3.53 8.37
CA HIS A 511 -0.52 -3.83 9.53
C HIS A 511 -1.78 -2.94 9.63
N GLY A 512 -1.77 -1.76 9.02
CA GLY A 512 -2.90 -0.82 9.06
C GLY A 512 -4.21 -1.35 8.44
N GLY A 513 -4.14 -2.41 7.66
CA GLY A 513 -5.30 -3.10 7.09
C GLY A 513 -5.63 -4.44 7.75
N ASP A 514 -4.87 -4.88 8.74
CA ASP A 514 -5.12 -6.12 9.47
C ASP A 514 -6.06 -5.86 10.66
N PRO A 515 -7.20 -6.58 10.77
CA PRO A 515 -8.19 -6.32 11.81
C PRO A 515 -7.65 -6.37 13.24
N SER A 516 -6.81 -7.35 13.58
CA SER A 516 -6.23 -7.48 14.92
C SER A 516 -5.26 -6.34 15.24
N SER A 517 -4.52 -5.88 14.24
CA SER A 517 -3.60 -4.75 14.36
C SER A 517 -4.35 -3.42 14.52
N VAL A 518 -5.45 -3.25 13.78
CA VAL A 518 -6.33 -2.08 13.90
C VAL A 518 -6.94 -2.00 15.30
N GLU A 519 -7.40 -3.12 15.85
CA GLU A 519 -7.91 -3.19 17.22
C GLU A 519 -6.85 -2.76 18.24
N PHE A 520 -5.63 -3.23 18.07
CA PHE A 520 -4.50 -2.82 18.92
C PHE A 520 -4.21 -1.32 18.81
N CYS A 521 -4.21 -0.77 17.59
CA CYS A 521 -4.03 0.66 17.37
C CYS A 521 -5.11 1.50 18.08
N HIS A 522 -6.35 1.03 18.07
CA HIS A 522 -7.43 1.65 18.83
C HIS A 522 -7.13 1.64 20.34
N LYS A 523 -6.71 0.51 20.88
CA LYS A 523 -6.41 0.35 22.32
C LYS A 523 -5.30 1.28 22.80
N ILE A 524 -4.24 1.43 22.02
CA ILE A 524 -3.11 2.30 22.41
C ILE A 524 -3.33 3.79 22.12
N GLY A 525 -4.48 4.14 21.58
CA GLY A 525 -4.88 5.54 21.38
C GLY A 525 -4.30 6.21 20.15
N LEU A 526 -4.08 5.48 19.06
CA LEU A 526 -3.76 6.08 17.78
C LEU A 526 -4.95 6.91 17.27
N ASP A 527 -4.66 7.91 16.45
CA ASP A 527 -5.66 8.80 15.86
C ASP A 527 -6.16 8.27 14.51
N TYR A 528 -5.31 7.59 13.76
CA TYR A 528 -5.69 6.97 12.49
C TYR A 528 -4.87 5.72 12.17
N VAL A 529 -5.42 4.91 11.28
CA VAL A 529 -4.70 3.85 10.56
C VAL A 529 -4.67 4.18 9.08
N SER A 530 -3.62 3.78 8.38
CA SER A 530 -3.47 3.98 6.94
C SER A 530 -3.12 2.64 6.28
N CYS A 531 -3.81 2.32 5.20
CA CYS A 531 -3.69 1.04 4.52
C CYS A 531 -3.86 1.18 3.01
N SER A 532 -3.59 0.11 2.28
CA SER A 532 -3.86 0.08 0.83
C SER A 532 -5.34 0.36 0.54
N PRO A 533 -5.67 0.91 -0.64
CA PRO A 533 -7.05 1.32 -0.96
C PRO A 533 -8.11 0.24 -0.73
N PHE A 534 -7.84 -0.99 -1.14
CA PHE A 534 -8.79 -2.09 -1.00
C PHE A 534 -9.01 -2.57 0.43
N ARG A 535 -8.13 -2.23 1.36
CA ARG A 535 -8.27 -2.56 2.78
C ARG A 535 -9.01 -1.50 3.59
N VAL A 536 -9.29 -0.36 3.00
CA VAL A 536 -9.98 0.75 3.70
C VAL A 536 -11.30 0.31 4.32
N PRO A 537 -12.21 -0.40 3.64
CA PRO A 537 -13.44 -0.86 4.28
C PRO A 537 -13.21 -1.86 5.42
N ILE A 538 -12.24 -2.74 5.27
CA ILE A 538 -11.87 -3.71 6.32
C ILE A 538 -11.39 -2.97 7.58
N ALA A 539 -10.52 -1.98 7.40
CA ALA A 539 -10.01 -1.16 8.51
C ALA A 539 -11.13 -0.33 9.18
N ARG A 540 -12.05 0.23 8.40
CA ARG A 540 -13.22 0.96 8.92
C ARG A 540 -14.09 0.07 9.79
N LEU A 541 -14.37 -1.15 9.34
CA LEU A 541 -15.18 -2.10 10.10
C LEU A 541 -14.44 -2.58 11.36
N ALA A 542 -13.17 -2.92 11.26
CA ALA A 542 -12.35 -3.33 12.40
C ALA A 542 -12.23 -2.23 13.47
N ALA A 543 -12.05 -0.98 13.04
CA ALA A 543 -12.02 0.18 13.94
C ALA A 543 -13.35 0.37 14.66
N ALA A 544 -14.46 0.19 13.97
CA ALA A 544 -15.80 0.28 14.56
C ALA A 544 -16.02 -0.83 15.60
N GLN A 545 -15.64 -2.05 15.28
CA GLN A 545 -15.76 -3.18 16.21
C GLN A 545 -14.92 -2.99 17.46
N ALA A 546 -13.71 -2.44 17.34
CA ALA A 546 -12.87 -2.12 18.48
C ALA A 546 -13.53 -1.07 19.40
N ALA A 547 -14.13 -0.03 18.84
CA ALA A 547 -14.85 0.98 19.60
C ALA A 547 -16.11 0.43 20.26
N ILE A 548 -16.88 -0.40 19.57
CA ILE A 548 -18.11 -1.02 20.10
C ILE A 548 -17.78 -1.95 21.28
N ALA A 549 -16.69 -2.71 21.21
CA ALA A 549 -16.25 -3.60 22.29
C ALA A 549 -15.95 -2.86 23.60
N GLU A 550 -15.67 -1.57 23.55
CA GLU A 550 -15.46 -0.72 24.74
C GLU A 550 -16.78 -0.18 25.33
N MET A 551 -17.89 -0.31 24.62
CA MET A 551 -19.20 0.19 25.05
C MET A 551 -19.90 -0.77 26.00
N ASP A 552 -19.49 -2.06 25.98
CA ASP A 552 -19.98 -3.12 26.85
C ASP A 552 -19.18 -3.17 28.16
#